data_a83de39f62b1d291cb31bbd806767041
#
_entry.id   a83de39f62b1d291cb31bbd806767041
#
_cell.length_a   1.000
_cell.length_b   1.000
_cell.length_c   1.000
_cell.angle_alpha   90.00
_cell.angle_beta   90.00
_cell.angle_gamma   90.00
#
_symmetry.space_group_name_H-M   'P 1'
#
loop_
_entity.id
_entity.type
_entity.pdbx_description
1 polymer ?
#
loop_
_entity_poly.entity_id
_entity_poly.type
_entity_poly.pdbx_seq_one_letter_code
_entity_poly.pdbx_strand_id
1 'polypeptide(L)'
;MSLTAAHTRGDGPARIPEVDALRGFALMGILLVNALMMAGPYGLGAIADPGASVLDRTVEGVVLTFAVGKFYLMFSFLFGYSFTLQLASAERAGKSAVPRQLRRSFGLLVLGLLHAVLLYTGDILTTYAVLGLILIAARNWTPRAALRSARILYGCLSVFLLLLSSGILFMSDAETAEADAELAEGLPELIADYRGDASSVVRANIGQLPDQLLATLLMSGFVMTAFLIGLYCGKRRLLADTGNHRAQMRRIFLLGAAVGLPGSLFMAMAVSGPLAPRWSTFGTVVGTVTAPALTAAYICGMLLLMKTARGARIAAVFAPAGRMALTNYLSQSLIMALVFTGYGLALYDRLSPAVVILGALLLYAGQLALSRWLTARYRYAPVEWLLRAATLARLPHDRRDQPAASP
;
A
#
# COMPACT_ATOMS: atom_id res chain seq x y z
N MET A 1 -47.97 -17.31 24.22
CA MET A 1 -46.57 -17.59 24.59
C MET A 1 -45.67 -16.95 23.53
N SER A 2 -45.17 -15.78 23.84
CA SER A 2 -44.35 -14.96 22.93
C SER A 2 -42.88 -15.36 23.13
N LEU A 3 -42.25 -15.93 22.08
CA LEU A 3 -40.84 -16.23 22.07
C LEU A 3 -40.06 -14.93 21.69
N THR A 4 -39.57 -14.28 22.71
CA THR A 4 -38.67 -13.14 22.58
C THR A 4 -37.34 -13.65 22.06
N ALA A 5 -37.05 -13.44 20.77
CA ALA A 5 -35.74 -13.70 20.18
C ALA A 5 -34.69 -12.76 20.84
N ALA A 6 -33.78 -13.35 21.59
CA ALA A 6 -32.64 -12.68 22.17
C ALA A 6 -31.73 -12.19 21.05
N HIS A 7 -31.78 -10.89 20.77
CA HIS A 7 -30.81 -10.20 19.92
C HIS A 7 -29.47 -10.20 20.64
N THR A 8 -28.57 -11.12 20.30
CA THR A 8 -27.14 -11.01 20.62
C THR A 8 -26.58 -9.80 19.92
N ARG A 9 -26.42 -8.71 20.67
CA ARG A 9 -25.71 -7.49 20.25
C ARG A 9 -24.24 -7.79 19.99
N GLY A 10 -23.91 -8.18 18.77
CA GLY A 10 -22.55 -8.16 18.27
C GLY A 10 -22.15 -6.70 17.98
N ASP A 11 -21.48 -6.04 18.90
CA ASP A 11 -21.01 -4.64 18.81
C ASP A 11 -19.85 -4.43 17.80
N GLY A 12 -19.96 -4.93 16.59
CA GLY A 12 -18.99 -4.68 15.53
C GLY A 12 -19.68 -4.35 14.20
N PRO A 13 -19.11 -3.44 13.37
CA PRO A 13 -19.62 -3.27 12.01
C PRO A 13 -19.55 -4.62 11.29
N ALA A 14 -20.59 -4.95 10.52
CA ALA A 14 -20.59 -6.15 9.68
C ALA A 14 -19.31 -6.16 8.85
N ARG A 15 -18.47 -7.17 9.08
CA ARG A 15 -17.17 -7.31 8.37
C ARG A 15 -17.48 -7.77 6.94
N ILE A 16 -16.72 -7.22 6.01
CA ILE A 16 -16.75 -7.59 4.60
C ILE A 16 -15.48 -8.41 4.33
N PRO A 17 -15.58 -9.76 4.28
CA PRO A 17 -14.39 -10.62 4.12
C PRO A 17 -13.58 -10.31 2.86
N GLU A 18 -14.25 -9.86 1.80
CA GLU A 18 -13.62 -9.45 0.56
C GLU A 18 -12.65 -8.26 0.75
N VAL A 19 -13.02 -7.29 1.58
CA VAL A 19 -12.17 -6.14 1.90
C VAL A 19 -10.93 -6.58 2.68
N ASP A 20 -11.07 -7.49 3.62
CA ASP A 20 -9.95 -8.01 4.39
C ASP A 20 -9.02 -8.85 3.51
N ALA A 21 -9.56 -9.69 2.61
CA ALA A 21 -8.75 -10.46 1.66
C ALA A 21 -7.98 -9.55 0.68
N LEU A 22 -8.62 -8.50 0.15
CA LEU A 22 -7.96 -7.50 -0.71
C LEU A 22 -6.84 -6.77 0.02
N ARG A 23 -7.01 -6.42 1.31
CA ARG A 23 -5.95 -5.81 2.11
C ARG A 23 -4.77 -6.76 2.32
N GLY A 24 -5.04 -8.04 2.61
CA GLY A 24 -4.00 -9.05 2.72
C GLY A 24 -3.24 -9.18 1.39
N PHE A 25 -3.94 -9.29 0.28
CA PHE A 25 -3.31 -9.33 -1.04
C PHE A 25 -2.47 -8.07 -1.33
N ALA A 26 -2.97 -6.89 -0.97
CA ALA A 26 -2.23 -5.64 -1.14
C ALA A 26 -0.94 -5.59 -0.32
N LEU A 27 -0.93 -6.11 0.91
CA LEU A 27 0.26 -6.19 1.76
C LEU A 27 1.39 -6.99 1.12
N MET A 28 1.08 -8.09 0.42
CA MET A 28 2.08 -8.87 -0.28
C MET A 28 2.82 -8.01 -1.33
N GLY A 29 2.06 -7.32 -2.18
CA GLY A 29 2.67 -6.51 -3.22
C GLY A 29 3.41 -5.28 -2.69
N ILE A 30 2.94 -4.66 -1.60
CA ILE A 30 3.66 -3.58 -0.91
C ILE A 30 4.99 -4.10 -0.36
N LEU A 31 4.99 -5.29 0.27
CA LEU A 31 6.22 -5.89 0.78
C LEU A 31 7.26 -6.13 -0.32
N LEU A 32 6.85 -6.65 -1.49
CA LEU A 32 7.78 -6.91 -2.59
C LEU A 32 8.48 -5.63 -3.09
N VAL A 33 7.72 -4.54 -3.18
CA VAL A 33 8.26 -3.23 -3.57
C VAL A 33 9.19 -2.68 -2.47
N ASN A 34 8.72 -2.63 -1.23
CA ASN A 34 9.48 -2.06 -0.12
C ASN A 34 10.76 -2.87 0.17
N ALA A 35 10.72 -4.20 0.00
CA ALA A 35 11.89 -5.04 0.22
C ALA A 35 13.04 -4.68 -0.73
N LEU A 36 12.76 -4.48 -2.02
CA LEU A 36 13.78 -4.04 -2.98
C LEU A 36 14.29 -2.63 -2.67
N MET A 37 13.40 -1.70 -2.31
CA MET A 37 13.78 -0.32 -1.96
C MET A 37 14.57 -0.24 -0.65
N MET A 38 14.33 -1.15 0.30
CA MET A 38 15.08 -1.18 1.57
C MET A 38 16.37 -1.99 1.48
N ALA A 39 16.55 -2.82 0.45
CA ALA A 39 17.71 -3.69 0.31
C ALA A 39 18.95 -2.98 -0.24
N GLY A 40 18.79 -1.86 -0.94
CA GLY A 40 19.91 -1.13 -1.52
C GLY A 40 19.45 0.12 -2.27
N PRO A 41 20.41 0.93 -2.72
CA PRO A 41 20.11 2.21 -3.37
C PRO A 41 19.65 2.04 -4.83
N TYR A 42 19.95 0.91 -5.44
CA TYR A 42 19.65 0.62 -6.85
C TYR A 42 18.23 0.05 -7.06
N GLY A 43 17.49 -0.21 -5.98
CA GLY A 43 16.21 -0.88 -6.04
C GLY A 43 15.19 -0.18 -6.95
N LEU A 44 14.59 -0.95 -7.86
CA LEU A 44 13.55 -0.52 -8.80
C LEU A 44 13.98 0.61 -9.75
N GLY A 45 15.29 0.67 -10.04
CA GLY A 45 15.84 1.50 -11.11
C GLY A 45 15.88 3.00 -10.80
N ALA A 46 15.99 3.37 -9.53
CA ALA A 46 16.30 4.76 -9.16
C ALA A 46 17.63 5.21 -9.78
N ILE A 47 18.63 4.31 -9.76
CA ILE A 47 19.91 4.42 -10.44
C ILE A 47 20.23 3.04 -11.01
N ALA A 48 20.84 2.96 -12.20
CA ALA A 48 21.22 1.70 -12.81
C ALA A 48 22.27 0.97 -11.95
N ASP A 49 22.01 -0.29 -11.59
CA ASP A 49 22.98 -1.14 -10.91
C ASP A 49 23.99 -1.72 -11.92
N PRO A 50 25.30 -1.31 -11.85
CA PRO A 50 26.32 -1.81 -12.77
C PRO A 50 26.56 -3.32 -12.63
N GLY A 51 26.26 -3.90 -11.44
CA GLY A 51 26.47 -5.32 -11.13
C GLY A 51 25.28 -6.22 -11.39
N ALA A 52 24.13 -5.67 -11.79
CA ALA A 52 22.91 -6.43 -11.93
C ALA A 52 23.01 -7.54 -13.00
N SER A 53 22.72 -8.78 -12.60
CA SER A 53 22.61 -9.92 -13.52
C SER A 53 21.34 -9.85 -14.38
N VAL A 54 21.25 -10.70 -15.41
CA VAL A 54 20.02 -10.84 -16.21
C VAL A 54 18.84 -11.28 -15.32
N LEU A 55 19.10 -12.16 -14.35
CA LEU A 55 18.08 -12.61 -13.41
C LEU A 55 17.57 -11.45 -12.54
N ASP A 56 18.47 -10.61 -12.03
CA ASP A 56 18.11 -9.47 -11.18
C ASP A 56 17.25 -8.46 -11.93
N ARG A 57 17.67 -8.07 -13.13
CA ARG A 57 16.86 -7.21 -14.01
C ARG A 57 15.49 -7.81 -14.35
N THR A 58 15.43 -9.13 -14.54
CA THR A 58 14.17 -9.83 -14.81
C THR A 58 13.25 -9.77 -13.60
N VAL A 59 13.77 -10.04 -12.40
CA VAL A 59 13.00 -9.98 -11.14
C VAL A 59 12.49 -8.57 -10.88
N GLU A 60 13.34 -7.55 -11.05
CA GLU A 60 12.93 -6.15 -10.93
C GLU A 60 11.87 -5.78 -11.98
N GLY A 61 12.06 -6.17 -13.23
CA GLY A 61 11.09 -5.95 -14.30
C GLY A 61 9.72 -6.58 -13.98
N VAL A 62 9.69 -7.75 -13.37
CA VAL A 62 8.45 -8.40 -12.89
C VAL A 62 7.82 -7.57 -11.77
N VAL A 63 8.60 -7.10 -10.78
CA VAL A 63 8.08 -6.26 -9.70
C VAL A 63 7.58 -4.91 -10.23
N LEU A 64 8.32 -4.26 -11.14
CA LEU A 64 7.90 -3.03 -11.82
C LEU A 64 6.58 -3.23 -12.57
N THR A 65 6.46 -4.31 -13.33
CA THR A 65 5.26 -4.60 -14.13
C THR A 65 4.04 -4.89 -13.26
N PHE A 66 4.18 -5.72 -12.24
CA PHE A 66 3.04 -6.27 -11.52
C PHE A 66 2.81 -5.67 -10.12
N ALA A 67 3.81 -5.01 -9.51
CA ALA A 67 3.68 -4.54 -8.13
C ALA A 67 3.78 -3.02 -7.96
N VAL A 68 4.78 -2.37 -8.55
CA VAL A 68 5.02 -0.92 -8.34
C VAL A 68 3.80 -0.09 -8.74
N GLY A 69 3.35 0.76 -7.85
CA GLY A 69 2.20 1.63 -8.07
C GLY A 69 0.83 0.99 -7.79
N LYS A 70 0.66 -0.32 -7.94
CA LYS A 70 -0.65 -0.98 -7.95
C LYS A 70 -1.18 -1.26 -6.54
N PHE A 71 -0.34 -1.79 -5.68
CA PHE A 71 -0.77 -2.30 -4.37
C PHE A 71 -0.96 -1.20 -3.33
N TYR A 72 -0.12 -0.14 -3.34
CA TYR A 72 -0.38 1.00 -2.48
C TYR A 72 -1.67 1.75 -2.89
N LEU A 73 -1.97 1.84 -4.20
CA LEU A 73 -3.23 2.40 -4.69
C LEU A 73 -4.43 1.53 -4.31
N MET A 74 -4.29 0.18 -4.38
CA MET A 74 -5.31 -0.74 -3.86
C MET A 74 -5.56 -0.50 -2.38
N PHE A 75 -4.50 -0.39 -1.58
CA PHE A 75 -4.61 -0.16 -0.15
C PHE A 75 -5.24 1.22 0.14
N SER A 76 -4.89 2.24 -0.65
CA SER A 76 -5.49 3.57 -0.60
C SER A 76 -7.00 3.54 -0.92
N PHE A 77 -7.39 2.84 -1.97
CA PHE A 77 -8.81 2.63 -2.30
C PHE A 77 -9.57 1.98 -1.13
N LEU A 78 -8.98 0.93 -0.53
CA LEU A 78 -9.58 0.22 0.60
C LEU A 78 -9.64 1.09 1.87
N PHE A 79 -8.70 2.03 2.04
CA PHE A 79 -8.75 3.02 3.11
C PHE A 79 -9.97 3.95 2.94
N GLY A 80 -10.17 4.53 1.75
CA GLY A 80 -11.32 5.36 1.44
C GLY A 80 -12.66 4.62 1.55
N TYR A 81 -12.71 3.36 1.10
CA TYR A 81 -13.88 2.50 1.30
C TYR A 81 -14.18 2.27 2.79
N SER A 82 -13.15 1.93 3.56
CA SER A 82 -13.27 1.64 4.99
C SER A 82 -13.65 2.85 5.82
N PHE A 83 -13.28 4.05 5.36
CA PHE A 83 -13.71 5.30 5.96
C PHE A 83 -15.24 5.39 6.00
N THR A 84 -15.95 4.99 4.94
CA THR A 84 -17.42 4.99 4.92
C THR A 84 -18.02 4.00 5.93
N LEU A 85 -17.39 2.84 6.12
CA LEU A 85 -17.82 1.87 7.12
C LEU A 85 -17.64 2.39 8.55
N GLN A 86 -16.58 3.17 8.77
CA GLN A 86 -16.31 3.81 10.06
C GLN A 86 -17.31 4.92 10.36
N LEU A 87 -17.66 5.75 9.35
CA LEU A 87 -18.75 6.76 9.48
C LEU A 87 -20.05 6.09 9.87
N ALA A 88 -20.50 5.08 9.12
CA ALA A 88 -21.74 4.37 9.40
C ALA A 88 -21.73 3.66 10.76
N SER A 89 -20.55 3.20 11.23
CA SER A 89 -20.40 2.62 12.57
C SER A 89 -20.53 3.67 13.69
N ALA A 90 -20.04 4.89 13.47
CA ALA A 90 -20.17 5.97 14.43
C ALA A 90 -21.63 6.44 14.54
N GLU A 91 -22.31 6.61 13.40
CA GLU A 91 -23.75 6.97 13.33
C GLU A 91 -24.61 5.95 14.07
N ARG A 92 -24.44 4.64 13.80
CA ARG A 92 -25.18 3.59 14.52
C ARG A 92 -24.94 3.58 16.04
N ALA A 93 -23.76 4.04 16.47
CA ALA A 93 -23.43 4.17 17.89
C ALA A 93 -23.90 5.50 18.49
N GLY A 94 -24.63 6.35 17.75
CA GLY A 94 -25.08 7.67 18.19
C GLY A 94 -23.93 8.63 18.55
N LYS A 95 -22.74 8.44 17.94
CA LYS A 95 -21.52 9.19 18.26
C LYS A 95 -20.99 9.93 17.04
N SER A 96 -20.42 11.13 17.27
CA SER A 96 -19.76 11.87 16.21
C SER A 96 -18.60 11.07 15.62
N ALA A 97 -18.53 10.98 14.29
CA ALA A 97 -17.46 10.33 13.56
C ALA A 97 -16.16 11.16 13.54
N VAL A 98 -16.29 12.49 13.51
CA VAL A 98 -15.17 13.42 13.32
C VAL A 98 -14.09 13.27 14.42
N PRO A 99 -14.39 13.33 15.72
CA PRO A 99 -13.35 13.17 16.75
C PRO A 99 -12.66 11.82 16.69
N ARG A 100 -13.38 10.74 16.30
CA ARG A 100 -12.79 9.40 16.13
C ARG A 100 -11.81 9.37 14.97
N GLN A 101 -12.15 10.01 13.85
CA GLN A 101 -11.28 10.07 12.68
C GLN A 101 -10.06 10.96 12.93
N LEU A 102 -10.22 12.08 13.62
CA LEU A 102 -9.09 12.95 14.02
C LEU A 102 -8.09 12.19 14.91
N ARG A 103 -8.57 11.47 15.95
CA ARG A 103 -7.69 10.66 16.81
C ARG A 103 -7.00 9.55 16.03
N ARG A 104 -7.71 8.92 15.08
CA ARG A 104 -7.13 7.90 14.21
C ARG A 104 -6.04 8.48 13.30
N SER A 105 -6.30 9.63 12.66
CA SER A 105 -5.30 10.30 11.83
C SER A 105 -4.09 10.73 12.67
N PHE A 106 -4.30 11.26 13.88
CA PHE A 106 -3.20 11.58 14.78
C PHE A 106 -2.38 10.34 15.18
N GLY A 107 -3.03 9.23 15.52
CA GLY A 107 -2.34 7.97 15.82
C GLY A 107 -1.54 7.43 14.63
N LEU A 108 -2.09 7.52 13.40
CA LEU A 108 -1.38 7.15 12.18
C LEU A 108 -0.21 8.09 11.90
N LEU A 109 -0.35 9.39 12.17
CA LEU A 109 0.73 10.38 12.00
C LEU A 109 1.91 10.06 12.92
N VAL A 110 1.64 9.81 14.20
CA VAL A 110 2.70 9.45 15.17
C VAL A 110 3.41 8.16 14.76
N LEU A 111 2.63 7.12 14.41
CA LEU A 111 3.21 5.84 13.97
C LEU A 111 4.00 6.02 12.66
N GLY A 112 3.51 6.83 11.71
CA GLY A 112 4.18 7.08 10.45
C GLY A 112 5.48 7.85 10.61
N LEU A 113 5.51 8.89 11.44
CA LEU A 113 6.73 9.65 11.74
C LEU A 113 7.79 8.77 12.42
N LEU A 114 7.39 7.95 13.40
CA LEU A 114 8.29 6.99 14.03
C LEU A 114 8.80 5.95 13.01
N HIS A 115 7.93 5.44 12.15
CA HIS A 115 8.28 4.49 11.09
C HIS A 115 9.26 5.12 10.08
N ALA A 116 9.00 6.35 9.62
CA ALA A 116 9.84 7.04 8.65
C ALA A 116 11.26 7.32 9.19
N VAL A 117 11.37 7.75 10.44
CA VAL A 117 12.66 8.08 11.07
C VAL A 117 13.44 6.84 11.49
N LEU A 118 12.73 5.83 12.05
CA LEU A 118 13.41 4.69 12.68
C LEU A 118 13.56 3.48 11.77
N LEU A 119 12.67 3.27 10.80
CA LEU A 119 12.63 2.03 10.03
C LEU A 119 12.81 2.24 8.53
N TYR A 120 12.01 3.13 7.91
CA TYR A 120 11.98 3.27 6.46
C TYR A 120 11.33 4.58 6.03
N THR A 121 12.07 5.39 5.28
CA THR A 121 11.63 6.71 4.81
C THR A 121 10.44 6.69 3.85
N GLY A 122 10.24 5.58 3.11
CA GLY A 122 9.08 5.35 2.23
C GLY A 122 7.78 5.09 3.00
N ASP A 123 7.50 5.88 4.05
CA ASP A 123 6.31 5.72 4.89
C ASP A 123 5.02 6.18 4.18
N ILE A 124 3.99 5.33 4.22
CA ILE A 124 2.66 5.65 3.70
C ILE A 124 1.69 6.09 4.81
N LEU A 125 1.99 5.80 6.09
CA LEU A 125 1.07 6.08 7.20
C LEU A 125 0.92 7.57 7.44
N THR A 126 2.02 8.34 7.35
CA THR A 126 2.02 9.81 7.42
C THR A 126 1.14 10.40 6.31
N THR A 127 1.30 9.93 5.08
CA THR A 127 0.46 10.33 3.94
C THR A 127 -1.00 10.02 4.19
N TYR A 128 -1.33 8.83 4.71
CA TYR A 128 -2.71 8.45 5.03
C TYR A 128 -3.28 9.26 6.18
N ALA A 129 -2.47 9.65 7.15
CA ALA A 129 -2.89 10.53 8.23
C ALA A 129 -3.32 11.91 7.70
N VAL A 130 -2.46 12.55 6.90
CA VAL A 130 -2.71 13.88 6.33
C VAL A 130 -3.89 13.86 5.35
N LEU A 131 -3.87 12.96 4.37
CA LEU A 131 -4.95 12.84 3.39
C LEU A 131 -6.27 12.37 4.03
N GLY A 132 -6.19 11.62 5.13
CA GLY A 132 -7.33 11.24 5.96
C GLY A 132 -8.06 12.44 6.55
N LEU A 133 -7.34 13.52 6.93
CA LEU A 133 -7.94 14.78 7.36
C LEU A 133 -8.71 15.45 6.22
N ILE A 134 -8.16 15.46 5.02
CA ILE A 134 -8.86 15.97 3.82
C ILE A 134 -10.12 15.12 3.54
N LEU A 135 -10.03 13.80 3.70
CA LEU A 135 -11.17 12.91 3.52
C LEU A 135 -12.29 13.16 4.57
N ILE A 136 -11.93 13.60 5.80
CA ILE A 136 -12.92 14.04 6.80
C ILE A 136 -13.71 15.26 6.29
N ALA A 137 -13.07 16.22 5.62
CA ALA A 137 -13.74 17.36 5.01
C ALA A 137 -14.70 16.91 3.88
N ALA A 138 -14.31 15.89 3.10
CA ALA A 138 -15.10 15.31 2.03
C ALA A 138 -16.21 14.34 2.50
N ARG A 139 -16.36 14.06 3.81
CA ARG A 139 -17.30 13.05 4.34
C ARG A 139 -18.75 13.23 3.90
N ASN A 140 -19.19 14.47 3.75
CA ASN A 140 -20.56 14.81 3.35
C ASN A 140 -20.75 14.91 1.82
N TRP A 141 -19.70 14.77 1.04
CA TRP A 141 -19.81 14.84 -0.42
C TRP A 141 -20.73 13.76 -0.96
N THR A 142 -21.50 14.11 -2.00
CA THR A 142 -22.28 13.11 -2.74
C THR A 142 -21.35 12.14 -3.46
N PRO A 143 -21.78 10.91 -3.76
CA PRO A 143 -20.98 9.97 -4.56
C PRO A 143 -20.54 10.58 -5.89
N ARG A 144 -21.43 11.34 -6.56
CA ARG A 144 -21.11 12.01 -7.83
C ARG A 144 -20.01 13.06 -7.66
N ALA A 145 -20.05 13.85 -6.58
CA ALA A 145 -19.02 14.87 -6.28
C ALA A 145 -17.66 14.20 -6.03
N ALA A 146 -17.61 13.16 -5.20
CA ALA A 146 -16.37 12.41 -4.94
C ALA A 146 -15.76 11.84 -6.22
N LEU A 147 -16.56 11.21 -7.07
CA LEU A 147 -16.09 10.65 -8.34
C LEU A 147 -15.64 11.74 -9.33
N ARG A 148 -16.36 12.87 -9.40
CA ARG A 148 -15.96 14.00 -10.27
C ARG A 148 -14.62 14.57 -9.83
N SER A 149 -14.45 14.84 -8.53
CA SER A 149 -13.18 15.36 -7.98
C SER A 149 -12.03 14.37 -8.19
N ALA A 150 -12.26 13.06 -8.01
CA ALA A 150 -11.27 12.05 -8.29
C ALA A 150 -10.80 12.09 -9.76
N ARG A 151 -11.74 12.20 -10.72
CA ARG A 151 -11.42 12.27 -12.16
C ARG A 151 -10.64 13.52 -12.53
N ILE A 152 -11.04 14.68 -11.98
CA ILE A 152 -10.34 15.95 -12.23
C ILE A 152 -8.93 15.88 -11.65
N LEU A 153 -8.78 15.49 -10.39
CA LEU A 153 -7.48 15.38 -9.74
C LEU A 153 -6.55 14.42 -10.49
N TYR A 154 -7.04 13.24 -10.83
CA TYR A 154 -6.28 12.26 -11.60
C TYR A 154 -5.89 12.78 -12.98
N GLY A 155 -6.83 13.40 -13.73
CA GLY A 155 -6.58 13.92 -15.07
C GLY A 155 -5.54 15.04 -15.06
N CYS A 156 -5.71 16.04 -14.16
CA CYS A 156 -4.78 17.16 -14.04
C CYS A 156 -3.36 16.67 -13.65
N LEU A 157 -3.26 15.77 -12.66
CA LEU A 157 -1.98 15.24 -12.22
C LEU A 157 -1.31 14.39 -13.31
N SER A 158 -2.07 13.56 -14.00
CA SER A 158 -1.55 12.72 -15.09
C SER A 158 -1.01 13.57 -16.25
N VAL A 159 -1.76 14.59 -16.68
CA VAL A 159 -1.31 15.51 -17.74
C VAL A 159 -0.08 16.28 -17.29
N PHE A 160 -0.08 16.80 -16.06
CA PHE A 160 1.06 17.54 -15.50
C PHE A 160 2.34 16.67 -15.49
N LEU A 161 2.27 15.45 -14.96
CA LEU A 161 3.45 14.57 -14.88
C LEU A 161 3.92 14.11 -16.27
N LEU A 162 3.01 13.80 -17.19
CA LEU A 162 3.36 13.40 -18.55
C LEU A 162 4.05 14.55 -19.30
N LEU A 163 3.56 15.79 -19.17
CA LEU A 163 4.19 16.97 -19.76
C LEU A 163 5.56 17.25 -19.13
N LEU A 164 5.66 17.18 -17.81
CA LEU A 164 6.91 17.39 -17.10
C LEU A 164 7.97 16.36 -17.52
N SER A 165 7.61 15.07 -17.52
CA SER A 165 8.55 14.00 -17.88
C SER A 165 8.89 13.94 -19.36
N SER A 166 8.01 14.46 -20.25
CA SER A 166 8.30 14.52 -21.70
C SER A 166 9.46 15.46 -22.01
N GLY A 167 9.74 16.46 -21.18
CA GLY A 167 10.88 17.36 -21.33
C GLY A 167 12.23 16.62 -21.29
N ILE A 168 12.33 15.58 -20.48
CA ILE A 168 13.55 14.77 -20.33
C ILE A 168 13.88 13.99 -21.62
N LEU A 169 12.89 13.65 -22.44
CA LEU A 169 13.12 12.95 -23.70
C LEU A 169 13.92 13.78 -24.73
N PHE A 170 14.01 15.09 -24.53
CA PHE A 170 14.81 16.00 -25.35
C PHE A 170 16.26 16.14 -24.85
N MET A 171 16.58 15.61 -23.69
CA MET A 171 17.96 15.54 -23.18
C MET A 171 18.76 14.51 -23.98
N SER A 172 20.04 14.80 -24.19
CA SER A 172 20.96 13.83 -24.77
C SER A 172 21.28 12.68 -23.80
N ASP A 173 21.75 11.57 -24.33
CA ASP A 173 22.19 10.46 -23.48
C ASP A 173 23.39 10.84 -22.59
N ALA A 174 24.21 11.81 -23.00
CA ALA A 174 25.32 12.35 -22.21
C ALA A 174 24.81 13.16 -20.99
N GLU A 175 23.83 14.04 -21.19
CA GLU A 175 23.22 14.83 -20.10
C GLU A 175 22.49 13.94 -19.10
N THR A 176 21.80 12.88 -19.56
CA THR A 176 21.16 11.93 -18.64
C THR A 176 22.18 11.10 -17.88
N ALA A 177 23.29 10.69 -18.50
CA ALA A 177 24.38 9.98 -17.83
C ALA A 177 25.09 10.84 -16.79
N GLU A 178 25.28 12.16 -17.06
CA GLU A 178 25.84 13.10 -16.11
C GLU A 178 24.94 13.28 -14.88
N ALA A 179 23.63 13.44 -15.08
CA ALA A 179 22.65 13.51 -13.98
C ALA A 179 22.61 12.22 -13.14
N ASP A 180 22.67 11.05 -13.77
CA ASP A 180 22.73 9.76 -13.06
C ASP A 180 24.05 9.61 -12.28
N ALA A 181 25.18 10.10 -12.83
CA ALA A 181 26.47 10.10 -12.15
C ALA A 181 26.47 11.01 -10.92
N GLU A 182 25.88 12.20 -11.03
CA GLU A 182 25.72 13.13 -9.90
C GLU A 182 24.90 12.50 -8.77
N LEU A 183 23.78 11.83 -9.11
CA LEU A 183 22.98 11.08 -8.12
C LEU A 183 23.76 9.93 -7.49
N ALA A 184 24.68 9.31 -8.23
CA ALA A 184 25.48 8.19 -7.73
C ALA A 184 26.62 8.62 -6.80
N GLU A 185 27.08 9.88 -6.82
CA GLU A 185 28.19 10.36 -5.98
C GLU A 185 27.95 10.18 -4.48
N GLY A 186 26.71 10.34 -4.01
CA GLY A 186 26.32 10.17 -2.61
C GLY A 186 26.11 8.72 -2.16
N LEU A 187 26.10 7.75 -3.08
CA LEU A 187 25.75 6.36 -2.75
C LEU A 187 26.74 5.67 -1.80
N PRO A 188 28.07 5.82 -1.93
CA PRO A 188 29.02 5.17 -1.01
C PRO A 188 28.82 5.61 0.44
N GLU A 189 28.56 6.88 0.68
CA GLU A 189 28.28 7.41 2.02
C GLU A 189 26.94 6.86 2.56
N LEU A 190 25.91 6.87 1.74
CA LEU A 190 24.59 6.31 2.08
C LEU A 190 24.69 4.82 2.44
N ILE A 191 25.42 4.04 1.66
CA ILE A 191 25.65 2.61 1.91
C ILE A 191 26.41 2.42 3.22
N ALA A 192 27.44 3.24 3.50
CA ALA A 192 28.20 3.21 4.74
C ALA A 192 27.32 3.54 5.95
N ASP A 193 26.47 4.56 5.85
CA ASP A 193 25.55 4.97 6.90
C ASP A 193 24.50 3.88 7.22
N TYR A 194 23.90 3.26 6.20
CA TYR A 194 22.96 2.17 6.44
C TYR A 194 23.59 0.89 6.99
N ARG A 195 24.87 0.65 6.71
CA ARG A 195 25.64 -0.49 7.27
C ARG A 195 26.29 -0.18 8.62
N GLY A 196 26.30 1.09 9.04
CA GLY A 196 26.92 1.58 10.26
C GLY A 196 26.14 1.21 11.53
N ASP A 197 26.23 2.05 12.53
CA ASP A 197 25.49 1.84 13.77
C ASP A 197 24.04 2.37 13.71
N ALA A 198 23.28 2.19 14.80
CA ALA A 198 21.90 2.66 14.86
C ALA A 198 21.77 4.18 14.67
N SER A 199 22.75 4.96 15.09
CA SER A 199 22.73 6.42 14.96
C SER A 199 22.96 6.87 13.51
N SER A 200 23.82 6.18 12.78
CA SER A 200 24.06 6.44 11.35
C SER A 200 22.85 6.09 10.51
N VAL A 201 22.16 4.98 10.81
CA VAL A 201 20.90 4.61 10.13
C VAL A 201 19.81 5.68 10.34
N VAL A 202 19.63 6.16 11.57
CA VAL A 202 18.67 7.25 11.84
C VAL A 202 19.06 8.54 11.12
N ARG A 203 20.34 8.87 11.08
CA ARG A 203 20.85 10.04 10.35
C ARG A 203 20.57 9.91 8.86
N ALA A 204 20.87 8.76 8.25
CA ALA A 204 20.56 8.47 6.84
C ALA A 204 19.07 8.62 6.54
N ASN A 205 18.19 8.03 7.38
CA ASN A 205 16.76 8.19 7.22
C ASN A 205 16.34 9.67 7.28
N ILE A 206 16.82 10.44 8.28
CA ILE A 206 16.49 11.86 8.41
C ILE A 206 17.01 12.66 7.21
N GLY A 207 18.22 12.36 6.73
CA GLY A 207 18.81 13.02 5.57
C GLY A 207 18.00 12.84 4.28
N GLN A 208 17.36 11.67 4.11
CA GLN A 208 16.52 11.38 2.95
C GLN A 208 15.08 11.90 3.05
N LEU A 209 14.63 12.39 4.22
CA LEU A 209 13.25 12.85 4.39
C LEU A 209 12.84 13.98 3.44
N PRO A 210 13.67 14.99 3.13
CA PRO A 210 13.26 16.07 2.20
C PRO A 210 12.92 15.54 0.81
N ASP A 211 13.76 14.68 0.23
CA ASP A 211 13.55 14.12 -1.10
C ASP A 211 12.35 13.17 -1.13
N GLN A 212 12.23 12.36 -0.09
CA GLN A 212 11.07 11.47 0.07
C GLN A 212 9.77 12.25 0.26
N LEU A 213 9.80 13.40 0.95
CA LEU A 213 8.64 14.27 1.10
C LEU A 213 8.18 14.83 -0.24
N LEU A 214 9.12 15.31 -1.07
CA LEU A 214 8.81 15.81 -2.42
C LEU A 214 8.18 14.71 -3.29
N ALA A 215 8.77 13.52 -3.34
CA ALA A 215 8.23 12.38 -4.06
C ALA A 215 6.84 12.01 -3.55
N THR A 216 6.65 12.00 -2.22
CA THR A 216 5.36 11.70 -1.57
C THR A 216 4.30 12.75 -1.91
N LEU A 217 4.65 14.04 -1.95
CA LEU A 217 3.72 15.11 -2.34
C LEU A 217 3.23 14.93 -3.77
N LEU A 218 4.11 14.60 -4.71
CA LEU A 218 3.76 14.32 -6.10
C LEU A 218 2.83 13.11 -6.22
N MET A 219 3.09 12.05 -5.43
CA MET A 219 2.28 10.82 -5.46
C MET A 219 0.97 10.94 -4.65
N SER A 220 0.89 11.86 -3.70
CA SER A 220 -0.27 12.03 -2.81
C SER A 220 -1.58 12.30 -3.54
N GLY A 221 -1.51 12.92 -4.71
CA GLY A 221 -2.68 13.14 -5.58
C GLY A 221 -3.28 11.84 -6.11
N PHE A 222 -2.47 10.83 -6.44
CA PHE A 222 -2.98 9.50 -6.83
C PHE A 222 -3.57 8.75 -5.63
N VAL A 223 -2.94 8.88 -4.45
CA VAL A 223 -3.47 8.32 -3.19
C VAL A 223 -4.84 8.95 -2.88
N MET A 224 -4.95 10.29 -2.96
CA MET A 224 -6.22 10.98 -2.73
C MET A 224 -7.28 10.61 -3.77
N THR A 225 -6.90 10.44 -5.02
CA THR A 225 -7.79 9.93 -6.08
C THR A 225 -8.34 8.55 -5.70
N ALA A 226 -7.48 7.63 -5.26
CA ALA A 226 -7.88 6.30 -4.82
C ALA A 226 -8.79 6.36 -3.56
N PHE A 227 -8.52 7.27 -2.60
CA PHE A 227 -9.38 7.53 -1.44
C PHE A 227 -10.78 7.98 -1.86
N LEU A 228 -10.88 8.92 -2.79
CA LEU A 228 -12.16 9.45 -3.28
C LEU A 228 -12.96 8.39 -4.07
N ILE A 229 -12.28 7.56 -4.85
CA ILE A 229 -12.92 6.41 -5.53
C ILE A 229 -13.39 5.40 -4.47
N GLY A 230 -12.60 5.13 -3.44
CA GLY A 230 -12.98 4.31 -2.30
C GLY A 230 -14.21 4.87 -1.57
N LEU A 231 -14.24 6.18 -1.31
CA LEU A 231 -15.38 6.89 -0.73
C LEU A 231 -16.64 6.74 -1.60
N TYR A 232 -16.52 6.93 -2.92
CA TYR A 232 -17.60 6.70 -3.87
C TYR A 232 -18.15 5.28 -3.80
N CYS A 233 -17.28 4.28 -3.92
CA CYS A 233 -17.65 2.86 -3.88
C CYS A 233 -18.27 2.47 -2.53
N GLY A 234 -17.76 3.01 -1.43
CA GLY A 234 -18.25 2.74 -0.09
C GLY A 234 -19.65 3.32 0.16
N LYS A 235 -19.90 4.56 -0.27
CA LYS A 235 -21.24 5.18 -0.21
C LYS A 235 -22.26 4.45 -1.07
N ARG A 236 -21.83 3.82 -2.17
CA ARG A 236 -22.66 2.98 -3.05
C ARG A 236 -22.70 1.51 -2.64
N ARG A 237 -21.97 1.11 -1.60
CA ARG A 237 -21.84 -0.27 -1.11
C ARG A 237 -21.44 -1.28 -2.18
N LEU A 238 -20.65 -0.87 -3.19
CA LEU A 238 -20.37 -1.69 -4.37
C LEU A 238 -19.60 -3.00 -4.05
N LEU A 239 -18.78 -3.03 -3.00
CA LEU A 239 -18.09 -4.25 -2.58
C LEU A 239 -18.97 -5.19 -1.75
N ALA A 240 -20.07 -4.70 -1.18
CA ALA A 240 -21.01 -5.52 -0.43
C ALA A 240 -22.01 -6.23 -1.33
N ASP A 241 -22.30 -5.66 -2.53
CA ASP A 241 -23.27 -6.22 -3.50
C ASP A 241 -22.59 -6.56 -4.83
N THR A 242 -21.59 -7.42 -4.75
CA THR A 242 -20.80 -7.85 -5.92
C THR A 242 -21.57 -8.76 -6.88
N GLY A 243 -22.69 -9.36 -6.45
CA GLY A 243 -23.50 -10.23 -7.30
C GLY A 243 -24.12 -9.50 -8.49
N ASN A 244 -24.71 -8.33 -8.23
CA ASN A 244 -25.43 -7.53 -9.24
C ASN A 244 -24.49 -6.78 -10.20
N HIS A 245 -23.18 -6.74 -9.92
CA HIS A 245 -22.19 -5.97 -10.70
C HIS A 245 -21.20 -6.83 -11.48
N ARG A 246 -21.45 -8.13 -11.66
CA ARG A 246 -20.49 -9.06 -12.27
C ARG A 246 -20.03 -8.66 -13.67
N ALA A 247 -20.96 -8.26 -14.55
CA ALA A 247 -20.64 -7.83 -15.91
C ALA A 247 -19.77 -6.56 -15.92
N GLN A 248 -20.09 -5.59 -15.04
CA GLN A 248 -19.33 -4.37 -14.89
C GLN A 248 -17.92 -4.66 -14.36
N MET A 249 -17.76 -5.52 -13.34
CA MET A 249 -16.45 -5.93 -12.83
C MET A 249 -15.60 -6.61 -13.89
N ARG A 250 -16.20 -7.51 -14.72
CA ARG A 250 -15.50 -8.14 -15.84
C ARG A 250 -15.02 -7.12 -16.86
N ARG A 251 -15.85 -6.13 -17.19
CA ARG A 251 -15.47 -5.04 -18.10
C ARG A 251 -14.31 -4.21 -17.52
N ILE A 252 -14.38 -3.82 -16.25
CA ILE A 252 -13.31 -3.07 -15.56
C ILE A 252 -12.02 -3.91 -15.51
N PHE A 253 -12.12 -5.20 -15.21
CA PHE A 253 -10.97 -6.12 -15.23
C PHE A 253 -10.28 -6.14 -16.60
N LEU A 254 -11.03 -6.35 -17.67
CA LEU A 254 -10.48 -6.44 -19.03
C LEU A 254 -9.89 -5.10 -19.51
N LEU A 255 -10.62 -4.00 -19.34
CA LEU A 255 -10.15 -2.67 -19.74
C LEU A 255 -8.97 -2.21 -18.87
N GLY A 256 -9.03 -2.47 -17.56
CA GLY A 256 -7.95 -2.14 -16.65
C GLY A 256 -6.67 -2.91 -16.94
N ALA A 257 -6.77 -4.19 -17.30
CA ALA A 257 -5.64 -5.00 -17.73
C ALA A 257 -5.11 -4.52 -19.10
N ALA A 258 -6.00 -4.24 -20.08
CA ALA A 258 -5.62 -3.78 -21.42
C ALA A 258 -4.89 -2.43 -21.42
N VAL A 259 -5.17 -1.55 -20.47
CA VAL A 259 -4.48 -0.25 -20.33
C VAL A 259 -3.28 -0.36 -19.38
N GLY A 260 -3.47 -1.00 -18.24
CA GLY A 260 -2.47 -1.00 -17.18
C GLY A 260 -1.28 -1.93 -17.44
N LEU A 261 -1.47 -3.09 -18.10
CA LEU A 261 -0.35 -4.00 -18.41
C LEU A 261 0.63 -3.40 -19.41
N PRO A 262 0.20 -2.84 -20.57
CA PRO A 262 1.14 -2.21 -21.50
C PRO A 262 1.91 -1.06 -20.88
N GLY A 263 1.24 -0.17 -20.12
CA GLY A 263 1.92 0.94 -19.45
C GLY A 263 2.93 0.48 -18.38
N SER A 264 2.60 -0.56 -17.62
CA SER A 264 3.51 -1.14 -16.64
C SER A 264 4.68 -1.89 -17.29
N LEU A 265 4.43 -2.58 -18.41
CA LEU A 265 5.48 -3.24 -19.16
C LEU A 265 6.43 -2.21 -19.78
N PHE A 266 5.88 -1.11 -20.34
CA PHE A 266 6.70 -0.01 -20.85
C PHE A 266 7.59 0.59 -19.74
N MET A 267 7.05 0.80 -18.54
CA MET A 267 7.86 1.21 -17.38
C MET A 267 9.00 0.22 -17.11
N ALA A 268 8.72 -1.08 -17.06
CA ALA A 268 9.75 -2.09 -16.81
C ALA A 268 10.83 -2.09 -17.90
N MET A 269 10.44 -1.95 -19.16
CA MET A 269 11.38 -1.87 -20.30
C MET A 269 12.22 -0.60 -20.27
N ALA A 270 11.68 0.51 -19.78
CA ALA A 270 12.37 1.79 -19.70
C ALA A 270 13.30 1.86 -18.48
N VAL A 271 12.96 1.24 -17.36
CA VAL A 271 13.69 1.33 -16.09
C VAL A 271 14.77 0.24 -15.98
N SER A 272 14.41 -1.03 -16.20
CA SER A 272 15.33 -2.18 -16.03
C SER A 272 15.55 -2.96 -17.33
N GLY A 273 15.01 -2.48 -18.45
CA GLY A 273 15.02 -3.17 -19.74
C GLY A 273 15.97 -2.55 -20.77
N PRO A 274 15.72 -2.82 -22.06
CA PRO A 274 16.63 -2.49 -23.14
C PRO A 274 16.50 -1.06 -23.67
N LEU A 275 15.60 -0.23 -23.12
CA LEU A 275 15.44 1.15 -23.62
C LEU A 275 16.56 2.04 -23.10
N ALA A 276 16.88 3.11 -23.84
CA ALA A 276 17.91 4.08 -23.45
C ALA A 276 17.53 4.78 -22.14
N PRO A 277 18.53 5.18 -21.29
CA PRO A 277 18.30 5.76 -19.95
C PRO A 277 17.33 6.95 -19.95
N ARG A 278 17.34 7.80 -20.97
CA ARG A 278 16.41 8.94 -21.11
C ARG A 278 14.92 8.55 -21.05
N TRP A 279 14.56 7.26 -21.29
CA TRP A 279 13.19 6.76 -21.20
C TRP A 279 12.78 6.40 -19.77
N SER A 280 13.72 6.28 -18.83
CA SER A 280 13.46 5.79 -17.46
C SER A 280 12.40 6.63 -16.75
N THR A 281 12.60 7.95 -16.67
CA THR A 281 11.65 8.84 -15.97
C THR A 281 10.29 8.88 -16.67
N PHE A 282 10.27 9.00 -18.02
CA PHE A 282 9.02 9.00 -18.76
C PHE A 282 8.28 7.67 -18.64
N GLY A 283 9.00 6.55 -18.72
CA GLY A 283 8.44 5.20 -18.51
C GLY A 283 7.86 5.04 -17.12
N THR A 284 8.55 5.54 -16.08
CA THR A 284 8.05 5.54 -14.69
C THR A 284 6.76 6.33 -14.57
N VAL A 285 6.67 7.50 -15.20
CA VAL A 285 5.43 8.31 -15.20
C VAL A 285 4.30 7.60 -15.95
N VAL A 286 4.56 7.02 -17.13
CA VAL A 286 3.55 6.24 -17.88
C VAL A 286 3.03 5.07 -17.04
N GLY A 287 3.95 4.31 -16.40
CA GLY A 287 3.58 3.24 -15.49
C GLY A 287 2.74 3.71 -14.30
N THR A 288 3.10 4.84 -13.70
CA THR A 288 2.38 5.47 -12.58
C THR A 288 0.99 5.93 -12.99
N VAL A 289 0.87 6.60 -14.14
CA VAL A 289 -0.43 7.06 -14.69
C VAL A 289 -1.33 5.89 -15.05
N THR A 290 -0.79 4.79 -15.56
CA THR A 290 -1.60 3.60 -15.90
C THR A 290 -1.83 2.64 -14.73
N ALA A 291 -1.10 2.76 -13.62
CA ALA A 291 -1.24 1.91 -12.44
C ALA A 291 -2.67 1.85 -11.86
N PRO A 292 -3.47 2.93 -11.78
CA PRO A 292 -4.84 2.85 -11.30
C PRO A 292 -5.73 1.94 -12.13
N ALA A 293 -5.49 1.82 -13.44
CA ALA A 293 -6.22 0.90 -14.31
C ALA A 293 -5.93 -0.55 -13.95
N LEU A 294 -4.65 -0.92 -13.77
CA LEU A 294 -4.27 -2.27 -13.37
C LEU A 294 -4.67 -2.57 -11.91
N THR A 295 -4.65 -1.56 -11.02
CA THR A 295 -5.19 -1.68 -9.66
C THR A 295 -6.67 -2.03 -9.67
N ALA A 296 -7.47 -1.36 -10.51
CA ALA A 296 -8.89 -1.66 -10.67
C ALA A 296 -9.11 -3.08 -11.25
N ALA A 297 -8.24 -3.52 -12.18
CA ALA A 297 -8.26 -4.88 -12.69
C ALA A 297 -7.98 -5.89 -11.56
N TYR A 298 -6.98 -5.67 -10.72
CA TYR A 298 -6.68 -6.56 -9.59
C TYR A 298 -7.84 -6.65 -8.59
N ILE A 299 -8.44 -5.50 -8.22
CA ILE A 299 -9.61 -5.47 -7.33
C ILE A 299 -10.76 -6.27 -7.93
N CYS A 300 -11.14 -5.96 -9.18
CA CYS A 300 -12.27 -6.63 -9.84
C CYS A 300 -11.97 -8.12 -10.11
N GLY A 301 -10.74 -8.45 -10.55
CA GLY A 301 -10.30 -9.82 -10.77
C GLY A 301 -10.36 -10.67 -9.50
N MET A 302 -9.87 -10.13 -8.38
CA MET A 302 -9.91 -10.82 -7.08
C MET A 302 -11.36 -11.00 -6.59
N LEU A 303 -12.22 -9.97 -6.72
CA LEU A 303 -13.64 -10.07 -6.37
C LEU A 303 -14.38 -11.11 -7.23
N LEU A 304 -14.10 -11.17 -8.54
CA LEU A 304 -14.66 -12.20 -9.42
C LEU A 304 -14.16 -13.60 -9.06
N LEU A 305 -12.86 -13.73 -8.76
CA LEU A 305 -12.24 -14.98 -8.33
C LEU A 305 -12.86 -15.50 -7.03
N MET A 306 -13.11 -14.62 -6.05
CA MET A 306 -13.74 -14.98 -4.77
C MET A 306 -15.16 -15.57 -4.90
N LYS A 307 -15.82 -15.39 -6.05
CA LYS A 307 -17.12 -16.04 -6.33
C LYS A 307 -16.98 -17.51 -6.72
N THR A 308 -15.78 -18.01 -6.93
CA THR A 308 -15.49 -19.41 -7.18
C THR A 308 -15.07 -20.12 -5.89
N ALA A 309 -15.30 -21.44 -5.79
CA ALA A 309 -14.88 -22.20 -4.61
C ALA A 309 -13.36 -22.16 -4.36
N ARG A 310 -12.56 -22.16 -5.44
CA ARG A 310 -11.08 -22.01 -5.33
C ARG A 310 -10.70 -20.62 -4.86
N GLY A 311 -11.29 -19.57 -5.42
CA GLY A 311 -11.01 -18.19 -5.05
C GLY A 311 -11.45 -17.85 -3.62
N ALA A 312 -12.55 -18.42 -3.13
CA ALA A 312 -12.97 -18.28 -1.75
C ALA A 312 -11.93 -18.89 -0.76
N ARG A 313 -11.29 -20.02 -1.13
CA ARG A 313 -10.19 -20.61 -0.34
C ARG A 313 -8.97 -19.71 -0.33
N ILE A 314 -8.58 -19.14 -1.48
CA ILE A 314 -7.47 -18.18 -1.58
C ILE A 314 -7.76 -16.94 -0.73
N ALA A 315 -8.95 -16.36 -0.83
CA ALA A 315 -9.37 -15.22 -0.02
C ALA A 315 -9.30 -15.52 1.49
N ALA A 316 -9.68 -16.73 1.91
CA ALA A 316 -9.60 -17.16 3.31
C ALA A 316 -8.17 -17.24 3.85
N VAL A 317 -7.15 -17.39 2.98
CA VAL A 317 -5.73 -17.35 3.35
C VAL A 317 -5.29 -15.90 3.59
N PHE A 318 -5.69 -14.95 2.73
CA PHE A 318 -5.28 -13.55 2.81
C PHE A 318 -6.05 -12.73 3.85
N ALA A 319 -7.32 -13.06 4.11
CA ALA A 319 -8.19 -12.27 4.98
C ALA A 319 -7.66 -12.10 6.43
N PRO A 320 -7.07 -13.10 7.10
CA PRO A 320 -6.45 -12.92 8.41
C PRO A 320 -5.32 -11.86 8.38
N ALA A 321 -4.44 -11.90 7.38
CA ALA A 321 -3.36 -10.92 7.24
C ALA A 321 -3.90 -9.50 6.99
N GLY A 322 -4.96 -9.36 6.18
CA GLY A 322 -5.60 -8.07 5.96
C GLY A 322 -6.32 -7.50 7.18
N ARG A 323 -6.76 -8.35 8.12
CA ARG A 323 -7.28 -7.91 9.43
C ARG A 323 -6.21 -7.34 10.35
N MET A 324 -4.97 -7.75 10.15
CA MET A 324 -3.76 -7.35 10.88
C MET A 324 -2.84 -6.48 10.00
N ALA A 325 -3.43 -5.71 9.09
CA ALA A 325 -2.68 -5.03 8.04
C ALA A 325 -1.61 -4.07 8.58
N LEU A 326 -1.91 -3.32 9.62
CA LEU A 326 -0.98 -2.36 10.21
C LEU A 326 0.14 -3.07 10.98
N THR A 327 -0.20 -4.08 11.77
CA THR A 327 0.80 -4.91 12.48
C THR A 327 1.73 -5.61 11.47
N ASN A 328 1.17 -6.22 10.40
CA ASN A 328 1.98 -6.88 9.39
C ASN A 328 2.87 -5.88 8.64
N TYR A 329 2.36 -4.71 8.25
CA TYR A 329 3.14 -3.67 7.58
C TYR A 329 4.34 -3.21 8.42
N LEU A 330 4.11 -2.84 9.69
CA LEU A 330 5.18 -2.37 10.57
C LEU A 330 6.18 -3.48 10.92
N SER A 331 5.71 -4.73 11.09
CA SER A 331 6.62 -5.86 11.31
C SER A 331 7.43 -6.22 10.06
N GLN A 332 6.90 -6.04 8.85
CA GLN A 332 7.66 -6.16 7.61
C GLN A 332 8.82 -5.16 7.59
N SER A 333 8.53 -3.89 7.80
CA SER A 333 9.58 -2.85 7.82
C SER A 333 10.60 -3.07 8.93
N LEU A 334 10.15 -3.49 10.12
CA LEU A 334 11.08 -3.81 11.22
C LEU A 334 12.02 -4.96 10.86
N ILE A 335 11.49 -6.06 10.31
CA ILE A 335 12.31 -7.21 9.91
C ILE A 335 13.28 -6.81 8.79
N MET A 336 12.82 -6.05 7.77
CA MET A 336 13.68 -5.57 6.70
C MET A 336 14.77 -4.63 7.23
N ALA A 337 14.45 -3.72 8.14
CA ALA A 337 15.44 -2.85 8.78
C ALA A 337 16.49 -3.67 9.55
N LEU A 338 16.08 -4.70 10.31
CA LEU A 338 17.01 -5.61 11.01
C LEU A 338 17.88 -6.43 10.05
N VAL A 339 17.38 -6.78 8.87
CA VAL A 339 18.15 -7.53 7.86
C VAL A 339 19.12 -6.63 7.13
N PHE A 340 18.66 -5.47 6.67
CA PHE A 340 19.46 -4.65 5.74
C PHE A 340 20.33 -3.63 6.44
N THR A 341 19.92 -3.08 7.58
CA THR A 341 20.66 -1.98 8.20
C THR A 341 21.50 -2.39 9.42
N GLY A 342 22.30 -1.47 9.91
CA GLY A 342 23.12 -1.64 11.11
C GLY A 342 22.36 -1.83 12.42
N TYR A 343 21.03 -1.85 12.37
CA TYR A 343 20.23 -2.35 13.50
C TYR A 343 20.40 -3.86 13.73
N GLY A 344 20.86 -4.62 12.72
CA GLY A 344 21.01 -6.06 12.82
C GLY A 344 22.11 -6.61 11.91
N LEU A 345 21.76 -7.16 10.73
CA LEU A 345 22.69 -7.91 9.88
C LEU A 345 23.50 -7.01 8.91
N ALA A 346 23.15 -5.75 8.73
CA ALA A 346 23.83 -4.79 7.86
C ALA A 346 24.03 -5.30 6.41
N LEU A 347 23.02 -5.99 5.84
CA LEU A 347 23.08 -6.55 4.49
C LEU A 347 22.64 -5.57 3.40
N TYR A 348 22.55 -4.27 3.68
CA TYR A 348 22.23 -3.25 2.70
C TYR A 348 23.20 -3.31 1.52
N ASP A 349 22.68 -3.38 0.30
CA ASP A 349 23.45 -3.52 -0.94
C ASP A 349 24.42 -4.72 -0.98
N ARG A 350 24.00 -5.86 -0.36
CA ARG A 350 24.79 -7.12 -0.36
C ARG A 350 24.03 -8.31 -0.92
N LEU A 351 22.72 -8.19 -1.09
CA LEU A 351 21.87 -9.27 -1.57
C LEU A 351 21.29 -8.91 -2.94
N SER A 352 21.32 -9.89 -3.84
CA SER A 352 20.71 -9.70 -5.15
C SER A 352 19.17 -9.54 -5.06
N PRO A 353 18.54 -8.81 -5.97
CA PRO A 353 17.09 -8.65 -6.05
C PRO A 353 16.32 -9.98 -5.99
N ALA A 354 16.84 -11.04 -6.61
CA ALA A 354 16.20 -12.34 -6.57
C ALA A 354 16.17 -12.94 -5.15
N VAL A 355 17.28 -12.83 -4.40
CA VAL A 355 17.36 -13.30 -3.00
C VAL A 355 16.44 -12.47 -2.10
N VAL A 356 16.41 -11.15 -2.30
CA VAL A 356 15.54 -10.23 -1.55
C VAL A 356 14.07 -10.58 -1.75
N ILE A 357 13.63 -10.80 -2.99
CA ILE A 357 12.24 -11.18 -3.30
C ILE A 357 11.89 -12.55 -2.74
N LEU A 358 12.78 -13.53 -2.81
CA LEU A 358 12.56 -14.84 -2.19
C LEU A 358 12.38 -14.69 -0.66
N GLY A 359 13.25 -13.92 0.00
CA GLY A 359 13.15 -13.62 1.43
C GLY A 359 11.83 -12.93 1.79
N ALA A 360 11.40 -11.94 0.99
CA ALA A 360 10.13 -11.25 1.17
C ALA A 360 8.92 -12.20 1.04
N LEU A 361 8.93 -13.12 0.06
CA LEU A 361 7.87 -14.11 -0.12
C LEU A 361 7.82 -15.10 1.06
N LEU A 362 8.96 -15.55 1.57
CA LEU A 362 9.06 -16.43 2.74
C LEU A 362 8.55 -15.69 4.00
N LEU A 363 8.96 -14.45 4.20
CA LEU A 363 8.45 -13.61 5.29
C LEU A 363 6.93 -13.49 5.21
N TYR A 364 6.39 -13.21 4.02
CA TYR A 364 4.95 -13.06 3.87
C TYR A 364 4.19 -14.38 4.12
N ALA A 365 4.73 -15.51 3.67
CA ALA A 365 4.17 -16.83 3.98
C ALA A 365 4.10 -17.09 5.50
N GLY A 366 5.18 -16.76 6.22
CA GLY A 366 5.19 -16.81 7.69
C GLY A 366 4.15 -15.88 8.34
N GLN A 367 3.99 -14.67 7.80
CA GLN A 367 2.98 -13.72 8.28
C GLN A 367 1.53 -14.20 8.01
N LEU A 368 1.26 -14.88 6.90
CA LEU A 368 -0.05 -15.48 6.65
C LEU A 368 -0.38 -16.54 7.71
N ALA A 369 0.58 -17.43 8.03
CA ALA A 369 0.41 -18.45 9.07
C ALA A 369 0.22 -17.83 10.46
N LEU A 370 1.06 -16.85 10.83
CA LEU A 370 0.98 -16.14 12.10
C LEU A 370 -0.33 -15.35 12.24
N SER A 371 -0.74 -14.67 11.18
CA SER A 371 -2.00 -13.90 11.15
C SER A 371 -3.21 -14.80 11.35
N ARG A 372 -3.21 -15.98 10.71
CA ARG A 372 -4.26 -16.98 10.91
C ARG A 372 -4.31 -17.45 12.36
N TRP A 373 -3.15 -17.77 12.95
CA TRP A 373 -3.05 -18.21 14.34
C TRP A 373 -3.49 -17.14 15.34
N LEU A 374 -3.03 -15.90 15.18
CA LEU A 374 -3.39 -14.77 16.06
C LEU A 374 -4.88 -14.41 15.96
N THR A 375 -5.43 -14.32 14.74
CA THR A 375 -6.82 -13.95 14.53
C THR A 375 -7.82 -15.04 14.96
N ALA A 376 -7.36 -16.27 15.18
CA ALA A 376 -8.16 -17.31 15.81
C ALA A 376 -8.31 -17.10 17.32
N ARG A 377 -7.29 -16.52 18.00
CA ARG A 377 -7.22 -16.37 19.45
C ARG A 377 -7.59 -14.97 19.94
N TYR A 378 -7.18 -13.94 19.20
CA TYR A 378 -7.34 -12.54 19.58
C TYR A 378 -8.30 -11.81 18.65
N ARG A 379 -9.00 -10.82 19.18
CA ARG A 379 -9.92 -9.99 18.42
C ARG A 379 -9.19 -8.96 17.57
N TYR A 380 -8.08 -8.43 18.09
CA TYR A 380 -7.22 -7.42 17.47
C TYR A 380 -5.76 -7.85 17.53
N ALA A 381 -4.97 -7.45 16.53
CA ALA A 381 -3.53 -7.54 16.58
C ALA A 381 -2.94 -6.36 17.38
N PRO A 382 -1.68 -6.43 17.82
CA PRO A 382 -1.12 -5.45 18.76
C PRO A 382 -1.25 -4.00 18.31
N VAL A 383 -0.85 -3.67 17.08
CA VAL A 383 -0.87 -2.27 16.61
C VAL A 383 -2.29 -1.82 16.27
N GLU A 384 -3.14 -2.69 15.73
CA GLU A 384 -4.57 -2.41 15.55
C GLU A 384 -5.27 -2.15 16.88
N TRP A 385 -4.91 -2.90 17.92
CA TRP A 385 -5.44 -2.69 19.27
C TRP A 385 -5.05 -1.31 19.80
N LEU A 386 -3.75 -0.95 19.69
CA LEU A 386 -3.23 0.36 20.11
C LEU A 386 -3.93 1.52 19.38
N LEU A 387 -3.97 1.45 18.04
CA LEU A 387 -4.64 2.47 17.23
C LEU A 387 -6.13 2.56 17.54
N ARG A 388 -6.78 1.44 17.84
CA ARG A 388 -8.18 1.42 18.22
C ARG A 388 -8.40 2.00 19.61
N ALA A 389 -7.54 1.73 20.57
CA ALA A 389 -7.57 2.33 21.90
C ALA A 389 -7.47 3.86 21.81
N ALA A 390 -6.51 4.36 21.06
CA ALA A 390 -6.36 5.80 20.76
C ALA A 390 -7.60 6.37 20.06
N THR A 391 -8.11 5.72 19.01
CA THR A 391 -9.29 6.16 18.24
C THR A 391 -10.55 6.27 19.10
N LEU A 392 -10.78 5.30 20.00
CA LEU A 392 -11.98 5.22 20.83
C LEU A 392 -11.82 5.94 22.17
N ALA A 393 -10.60 6.35 22.55
CA ALA A 393 -10.22 6.85 23.87
C ALA A 393 -10.69 5.92 25.00
N ARG A 394 -10.60 4.61 24.78
CA ARG A 394 -10.91 3.55 25.75
C ARG A 394 -10.20 2.27 25.35
N LEU A 395 -9.84 1.45 26.33
CA LEU A 395 -9.23 0.13 26.09
C LEU A 395 -10.25 -0.84 25.49
N PRO A 396 -9.99 -1.41 24.30
CA PRO A 396 -10.88 -2.40 23.70
C PRO A 396 -10.68 -3.76 24.37
N HIS A 397 -11.77 -4.52 24.58
CA HIS A 397 -11.69 -5.92 25.03
C HIS A 397 -11.02 -6.77 23.93
N ASP A 398 -9.99 -7.51 24.29
CA ASP A 398 -9.11 -8.19 23.32
C ASP A 398 -9.41 -9.69 23.15
N ARG A 399 -9.86 -10.38 24.22
CA ARG A 399 -10.19 -11.81 24.12
C ARG A 399 -11.52 -12.03 23.37
N ARG A 400 -11.52 -13.00 22.46
CA ARG A 400 -12.77 -13.59 21.98
C ARG A 400 -13.35 -14.41 23.12
N ASP A 401 -14.56 -14.06 23.57
CA ASP A 401 -15.33 -14.96 24.45
C ASP A 401 -15.43 -16.30 23.71
N GLN A 402 -14.77 -17.33 24.25
CA GLN A 402 -15.03 -18.69 23.80
C GLN A 402 -16.51 -18.95 24.12
N PRO A 403 -17.32 -19.48 23.16
CA PRO A 403 -18.62 -19.99 23.53
C PRO A 403 -18.38 -20.98 24.66
N ALA A 404 -19.10 -20.80 25.79
CA ALA A 404 -19.06 -21.72 26.90
C ALA A 404 -19.24 -23.13 26.31
N ALA A 405 -18.28 -24.01 26.57
CA ALA A 405 -18.45 -25.41 26.26
C ALA A 405 -19.74 -25.85 26.96
N SER A 406 -20.75 -26.17 26.18
CA SER A 406 -21.98 -26.75 26.73
C SER A 406 -21.61 -28.04 27.44
N PRO A 407 -22.10 -28.27 28.67
CA PRO A 407 -21.83 -29.49 29.42
C PRO A 407 -22.38 -30.71 28.73
#